data_91e4fbd9d518b4ac4d472d5fa03383c0
#
_entry.id   91e4fbd9d518b4ac4d472d5fa03383c0
#
_cell.length_a   1.000
_cell.length_b   1.000
_cell.length_c   1.000
_cell.angle_alpha   90.00
_cell.angle_beta   90.00
_cell.angle_gamma   90.00
#
_symmetry.space_group_name_H-M   'P 1'
#
loop_
_entity.id
_entity.type
_entity.pdbx_description
1 polymer ?
#
loop_
_entity_poly.entity_id
_entity_poly.type
_entity_poly.pdbx_seq_one_letter_code
_entity_poly.pdbx_strand_id
1 'polypeptide(L)'
;MRRRVVGILSLLLVALMLVPQFSALPGGIGAAGNAGCSCHAGGDDGSTTILVEGLPETFNASETYVFTVTLVNDEMTLYGNGDPAQGWSGVQGGFRIVLEGGGSVTTIDPSYSQVVDGGLTHTEDGNKFRSWDFEFQAPVSDAATVEMTIIGNAVSGGAVSGGATGAGDGTANDYWNVQTVVVPGLNAEAK
;
A
#
# COMPACT_ATOMS: atom_id res chain seq x y z
N MET A 1 -28.87 -38.59 22.54
CA MET A 1 -28.90 -37.21 22.03
C MET A 1 -27.74 -36.33 22.50
N ARG A 2 -27.39 -36.26 23.80
CA ARG A 2 -26.31 -35.40 24.35
C ARG A 2 -24.93 -35.58 23.68
N ARG A 3 -24.47 -36.79 23.37
CA ARG A 3 -23.16 -37.06 22.76
C ARG A 3 -23.01 -36.54 21.31
N ARG A 4 -24.11 -36.52 20.53
CA ARG A 4 -24.09 -35.98 19.15
C ARG A 4 -24.04 -34.47 19.12
N VAL A 5 -24.70 -33.81 20.08
CA VAL A 5 -24.69 -32.34 20.20
C VAL A 5 -23.29 -31.83 20.59
N VAL A 6 -22.60 -32.51 21.52
CA VAL A 6 -21.23 -32.18 21.93
C VAL A 6 -20.26 -32.30 20.74
N GLY A 7 -20.38 -33.36 19.94
CA GLY A 7 -19.51 -33.54 18.75
C GLY A 7 -19.70 -32.44 17.70
N ILE A 8 -20.95 -32.04 17.45
CA ILE A 8 -21.24 -30.93 16.47
C ILE A 8 -20.73 -29.58 17.00
N LEU A 9 -20.90 -29.32 18.30
CA LEU A 9 -20.40 -28.08 18.91
C LEU A 9 -18.87 -28.00 18.87
N SER A 10 -18.18 -29.11 19.10
CA SER A 10 -16.71 -29.18 18.99
C SER A 10 -16.22 -28.97 17.57
N LEU A 11 -16.92 -29.53 16.57
CA LEU A 11 -16.57 -29.35 15.17
C LEU A 11 -16.77 -27.90 14.71
N LEU A 12 -17.85 -27.23 15.18
CA LEU A 12 -18.10 -25.83 14.92
C LEU A 12 -17.04 -24.93 15.56
N LEU A 13 -16.59 -25.25 16.79
CA LEU A 13 -15.54 -24.48 17.46
C LEU A 13 -14.18 -24.61 16.75
N VAL A 14 -13.84 -25.79 16.25
CA VAL A 14 -12.61 -26.00 15.47
C VAL A 14 -12.71 -25.31 14.11
N ALA A 15 -13.86 -25.32 13.46
CA ALA A 15 -14.07 -24.59 12.20
C ALA A 15 -13.96 -23.07 12.38
N LEU A 16 -14.38 -22.52 13.52
CA LEU A 16 -14.23 -21.10 13.84
C LEU A 16 -12.76 -20.68 14.07
N MET A 17 -11.90 -21.60 14.53
CA MET A 17 -10.47 -21.36 14.71
C MET A 17 -9.66 -21.46 13.41
N LEU A 18 -10.26 -21.98 12.34
CA LEU A 18 -9.65 -22.10 11.01
C LEU A 18 -10.02 -20.94 10.07
N VAL A 19 -10.82 -19.97 10.53
CA VAL A 19 -11.05 -18.74 9.78
C VAL A 19 -9.74 -17.97 9.77
N PRO A 20 -9.14 -17.69 8.58
CA PRO A 20 -7.95 -16.87 8.53
C PRO A 20 -8.26 -15.53 9.20
N GLN A 21 -7.53 -15.22 10.23
CA GLN A 21 -7.58 -13.90 10.87
C GLN A 21 -6.92 -12.93 9.87
N PHE A 22 -7.71 -12.21 9.10
CA PHE A 22 -7.22 -11.09 8.32
C PHE A 22 -6.88 -9.98 9.32
N SER A 23 -5.69 -10.03 9.88
CA SER A 23 -5.15 -8.89 10.61
C SER A 23 -4.57 -7.93 9.57
N ALA A 24 -4.85 -6.65 9.70
CA ALA A 24 -4.07 -5.63 9.03
C ALA A 24 -2.59 -5.91 9.26
N LEU A 25 -1.80 -5.79 8.22
CA LEU A 25 -0.37 -6.03 8.27
C LEU A 25 0.34 -4.67 8.41
N PRO A 26 0.61 -4.20 9.64
CA PRO A 26 1.30 -2.91 9.84
C PRO A 26 2.67 -2.88 9.17
N GLY A 27 3.28 -4.04 8.98
CA GLY A 27 4.54 -4.22 8.28
C GLY A 27 4.43 -4.35 6.76
N GLY A 28 3.35 -3.90 6.14
CA GLY A 28 3.18 -3.93 4.68
C GLY A 28 2.42 -5.15 4.16
N ILE A 29 2.01 -5.09 2.90
CA ILE A 29 1.20 -6.11 2.25
C ILE A 29 1.95 -6.77 1.09
N GLY A 30 1.88 -8.11 0.99
CA GLY A 30 2.41 -8.89 -0.11
C GLY A 30 1.51 -8.90 -1.35
N ALA A 31 1.65 -9.92 -2.20
CA ALA A 31 0.94 -10.05 -3.49
C ALA A 31 -0.60 -10.03 -3.35
N ALA A 32 -1.15 -10.36 -2.19
CA ALA A 32 -2.59 -10.22 -1.92
C ALA A 32 -3.08 -8.77 -2.06
N GLY A 33 -2.21 -7.77 -1.88
CA GLY A 33 -2.53 -6.35 -2.05
C GLY A 33 -2.53 -5.87 -3.49
N ASN A 34 -2.11 -6.68 -4.48
CA ASN A 34 -2.08 -6.25 -5.88
C ASN A 34 -3.49 -5.98 -6.46
N ALA A 35 -4.50 -6.58 -5.89
CA ALA A 35 -5.91 -6.37 -6.28
C ALA A 35 -6.61 -5.24 -5.52
N GLY A 36 -5.87 -4.49 -4.70
CA GLY A 36 -6.39 -3.43 -3.84
C GLY A 36 -6.41 -3.79 -2.36
N CYS A 37 -6.78 -2.82 -1.53
CA CYS A 37 -6.83 -2.97 -0.07
C CYS A 37 -8.17 -3.55 0.41
N SER A 38 -8.61 -4.66 -0.18
CA SER A 38 -9.93 -5.27 0.07
C SER A 38 -10.18 -5.69 1.54
N CYS A 39 -9.15 -5.69 2.39
CA CYS A 39 -9.27 -5.91 3.83
C CYS A 39 -9.74 -4.67 4.59
N HIS A 40 -9.81 -3.51 3.93
CA HIS A 40 -10.27 -2.25 4.50
C HIS A 40 -11.71 -1.96 4.09
N ALA A 41 -12.53 -1.53 5.04
CA ALA A 41 -13.97 -1.42 4.85
C ALA A 41 -14.41 -0.21 4.00
N GLY A 42 -13.56 0.80 3.84
CA GLY A 42 -13.89 2.05 3.14
C GLY A 42 -13.99 1.92 1.62
N GLY A 43 -13.41 0.87 1.05
CA GLY A 43 -13.48 0.60 -0.39
C GLY A 43 -12.72 1.60 -1.26
N ASP A 44 -12.80 1.36 -2.56
CA ASP A 44 -12.36 2.24 -3.63
C ASP A 44 -13.52 3.21 -3.94
N ASP A 45 -13.62 4.29 -3.18
CA ASP A 45 -14.67 5.30 -3.37
C ASP A 45 -14.19 6.57 -4.08
N GLY A 46 -12.89 6.60 -4.42
CA GLY A 46 -12.27 7.75 -5.09
C GLY A 46 -11.96 8.94 -4.17
N SER A 47 -12.21 8.83 -2.85
CA SER A 47 -11.90 9.92 -1.91
C SER A 47 -10.40 10.06 -1.64
N THR A 48 -9.63 8.99 -1.83
CA THR A 48 -8.17 9.03 -1.75
C THR A 48 -7.57 9.28 -3.13
N THR A 49 -6.80 10.35 -3.25
CA THR A 49 -6.02 10.66 -4.45
C THR A 49 -4.58 10.22 -4.25
N ILE A 50 -4.04 9.50 -5.24
CA ILE A 50 -2.63 9.14 -5.29
C ILE A 50 -1.92 10.15 -6.19
N LEU A 51 -1.02 10.95 -5.62
CA LEU A 51 -0.17 11.86 -6.38
C LEU A 51 1.18 11.19 -6.62
N VAL A 52 1.64 11.25 -7.87
CA VAL A 52 2.94 10.73 -8.28
C VAL A 52 3.72 11.84 -8.94
N GLU A 53 4.83 12.23 -8.35
CA GLU A 53 5.67 13.34 -8.81
C GLU A 53 7.10 12.87 -9.02
N GLY A 54 7.79 13.39 -10.02
CA GLY A 54 9.20 13.10 -10.32
C GLY A 54 9.44 11.98 -11.33
N LEU A 55 8.42 11.22 -11.73
CA LEU A 55 8.56 10.31 -12.87
C LEU A 55 8.68 11.10 -14.19
N PRO A 56 9.53 10.67 -15.14
CA PRO A 56 9.65 11.34 -16.42
C PRO A 56 8.45 11.02 -17.32
N GLU A 57 8.14 11.89 -18.25
CA GLU A 57 7.15 11.60 -19.31
C GLU A 57 7.60 10.45 -20.21
N THR A 58 8.91 10.34 -20.44
CA THR A 58 9.58 9.23 -21.13
C THR A 58 10.90 8.92 -20.45
N PHE A 59 11.29 7.65 -20.38
CA PHE A 59 12.57 7.28 -19.77
C PHE A 59 13.65 6.98 -20.84
N ASN A 60 14.90 7.25 -20.47
CA ASN A 60 16.09 6.74 -21.19
C ASN A 60 16.48 5.38 -20.60
N ALA A 61 17.05 4.51 -21.45
CA ALA A 61 17.50 3.19 -21.05
C ALA A 61 18.50 3.27 -19.87
N SER A 62 18.28 2.46 -18.87
CA SER A 62 19.14 2.32 -17.68
C SER A 62 19.33 3.59 -16.84
N GLU A 63 18.56 4.64 -17.05
CA GLU A 63 18.56 5.80 -16.15
C GLU A 63 17.79 5.54 -14.87
N THR A 64 18.16 6.26 -13.82
CA THR A 64 17.49 6.23 -12.51
C THR A 64 16.78 7.56 -12.28
N TYR A 65 15.53 7.47 -11.84
CA TYR A 65 14.68 8.62 -11.53
C TYR A 65 14.19 8.52 -10.09
N VAL A 66 14.20 9.63 -9.39
CA VAL A 66 13.58 9.71 -8.05
C VAL A 66 12.14 10.20 -8.22
N PHE A 67 11.22 9.54 -7.55
CA PHE A 67 9.83 9.94 -7.55
C PHE A 67 9.20 9.81 -6.17
N THR A 68 8.15 10.59 -5.93
CA THR A 68 7.40 10.62 -4.68
C THR A 68 5.98 10.12 -4.93
N VAL A 69 5.48 9.30 -4.03
CA VAL A 69 4.06 8.93 -3.96
C VAL A 69 3.47 9.56 -2.72
N THR A 70 2.40 10.33 -2.89
CA THR A 70 1.68 10.99 -1.80
C THR A 70 0.20 10.61 -1.85
N LEU A 71 -0.35 10.23 -0.70
CA LEU A 71 -1.77 9.97 -0.54
C LEU A 71 -2.46 11.20 0.04
N VAL A 72 -3.44 11.71 -0.69
CA VAL A 72 -4.27 12.85 -0.27
C VAL A 72 -5.70 12.37 -0.05
N ASN A 73 -6.25 12.70 1.11
CA ASN A 73 -7.65 12.48 1.43
C ASN A 73 -8.12 13.62 2.36
N ASP A 74 -9.02 14.45 1.85
CA ASP A 74 -9.47 15.67 2.55
C ASP A 74 -10.41 15.37 3.74
N GLU A 75 -11.02 14.19 3.75
CA GLU A 75 -11.93 13.77 4.82
C GLU A 75 -11.18 13.17 6.02
N MET A 76 -9.89 12.83 5.82
CA MET A 76 -9.10 12.15 6.83
C MET A 76 -8.10 13.08 7.50
N THR A 77 -8.22 13.20 8.80
CA THR A 77 -7.29 14.00 9.59
C THR A 77 -5.87 13.46 9.46
N LEU A 78 -4.95 14.33 9.04
CA LEU A 78 -3.53 14.09 9.02
C LEU A 78 -2.91 14.68 10.29
N TYR A 79 -2.41 13.83 11.18
CA TYR A 79 -1.77 14.27 12.41
C TYR A 79 -0.28 14.54 12.19
N GLY A 80 0.25 15.56 12.85
CA GLY A 80 1.65 15.96 12.74
C GLY A 80 2.09 16.23 11.29
N ASN A 81 1.17 16.68 10.43
CA ASN A 81 1.38 16.82 8.98
C ASN A 81 1.88 15.53 8.31
N GLY A 82 1.57 14.36 8.88
CA GLY A 82 2.07 13.08 8.41
C GLY A 82 3.52 12.79 8.81
N ASP A 83 4.12 13.60 9.66
CA ASP A 83 5.51 13.46 10.10
C ASP A 83 5.57 12.97 11.56
N PRO A 84 6.06 11.75 11.83
CA PRO A 84 6.25 11.24 13.18
C PRO A 84 7.17 12.11 14.05
N ALA A 85 8.08 12.89 13.47
CA ALA A 85 8.93 13.82 14.20
C ALA A 85 8.13 14.95 14.87
N GLN A 86 6.89 15.19 14.42
CA GLN A 86 5.96 16.13 15.05
C GLN A 86 5.21 15.52 16.24
N GLY A 87 5.65 14.37 16.74
CA GLY A 87 5.10 13.71 17.92
C GLY A 87 3.93 12.75 17.65
N TRP A 88 3.65 12.47 16.37
CA TRP A 88 2.65 11.47 16.00
C TRP A 88 3.30 10.10 15.77
N SER A 89 2.72 9.05 16.33
CA SER A 89 3.20 7.68 16.20
C SER A 89 2.12 6.72 15.65
N GLY A 90 0.97 7.23 15.28
CA GLY A 90 -0.14 6.43 14.77
C GLY A 90 -0.01 6.15 13.27
N VAL A 91 -0.81 5.17 12.80
CA VAL A 91 -0.89 4.82 11.38
C VAL A 91 -1.67 5.89 10.62
N GLN A 92 -1.17 6.31 9.49
CA GLN A 92 -1.79 7.33 8.64
C GLN A 92 -1.99 6.88 7.20
N GLY A 93 -1.20 5.93 6.72
CA GLY A 93 -1.32 5.44 5.36
C GLY A 93 -0.54 4.17 5.11
N GLY A 94 -0.73 3.64 3.93
CA GLY A 94 0.01 2.49 3.43
C GLY A 94 -0.06 2.46 1.93
N PHE A 95 0.88 1.75 1.32
CA PHE A 95 0.93 1.63 -0.13
C PHE A 95 1.44 0.25 -0.56
N ARG A 96 1.17 -0.06 -1.82
CA ARG A 96 1.85 -1.10 -2.58
C ARG A 96 2.12 -0.60 -4.00
N ILE A 97 3.32 -0.89 -4.51
CA ILE A 97 3.73 -0.57 -5.87
C ILE A 97 4.13 -1.88 -6.56
N VAL A 98 3.56 -2.13 -7.74
CA VAL A 98 3.90 -3.25 -8.61
C VAL A 98 4.30 -2.71 -9.96
N LEU A 99 5.36 -3.27 -10.54
CA LEU A 99 5.93 -2.84 -11.81
C LEU A 99 5.80 -3.95 -12.84
N GLU A 100 5.37 -3.58 -14.05
CA GLU A 100 5.36 -4.43 -15.24
C GLU A 100 6.12 -3.75 -16.39
N GLY A 101 6.60 -4.52 -17.34
CA GLY A 101 7.34 -3.98 -18.50
C GLY A 101 8.85 -3.85 -18.31
N GLY A 102 9.37 -4.25 -17.14
CA GLY A 102 10.81 -4.26 -16.84
C GLY A 102 11.27 -3.08 -15.97
N GLY A 103 12.57 -3.02 -15.68
CA GLY A 103 13.11 -2.09 -14.70
C GLY A 103 12.89 -2.56 -13.26
N SER A 104 13.06 -1.65 -12.31
CA SER A 104 12.79 -1.92 -10.91
C SER A 104 12.41 -0.64 -10.15
N VAL A 105 11.66 -0.79 -9.07
CA VAL A 105 11.46 0.27 -8.07
C VAL A 105 12.10 -0.18 -6.77
N THR A 106 12.89 0.71 -6.18
CA THR A 106 13.62 0.45 -4.93
C THR A 106 13.33 1.55 -3.91
N THR A 107 13.50 1.18 -2.64
CA THR A 107 13.36 2.10 -1.53
C THR A 107 14.57 3.03 -1.43
N ILE A 108 14.35 4.30 -1.15
CA ILE A 108 15.39 5.24 -0.74
C ILE A 108 15.68 5.07 0.75
N ASP A 109 14.64 4.92 1.56
CA ASP A 109 14.78 4.67 2.99
C ASP A 109 14.16 3.31 3.38
N PRO A 110 14.99 2.30 3.69
CA PRO A 110 14.53 0.98 4.08
C PRO A 110 13.85 0.95 5.45
N SER A 111 13.92 2.04 6.23
CA SER A 111 13.14 2.17 7.47
C SER A 111 11.65 2.33 7.18
N TYR A 112 11.28 2.91 6.03
CA TYR A 112 9.91 3.27 5.73
C TYR A 112 9.26 2.46 4.60
N SER A 113 10.09 1.77 3.80
CA SER A 113 9.60 0.92 2.72
C SER A 113 10.45 -0.33 2.54
N GLN A 114 9.86 -1.38 1.98
CA GLN A 114 10.48 -2.69 1.81
C GLN A 114 9.89 -3.42 0.60
N VAL A 115 10.61 -4.43 0.11
CA VAL A 115 10.13 -5.32 -0.95
C VAL A 115 9.51 -6.57 -0.34
N VAL A 116 8.27 -6.87 -0.70
CA VAL A 116 7.55 -8.09 -0.29
C VAL A 116 6.86 -8.67 -1.52
N ASP A 117 7.04 -9.96 -1.78
CA ASP A 117 6.40 -10.69 -2.88
C ASP A 117 6.48 -9.94 -4.24
N GLY A 118 7.66 -9.45 -4.59
CA GLY A 118 7.93 -8.79 -5.87
C GLY A 118 7.33 -7.40 -6.05
N GLY A 119 6.78 -6.79 -5.00
CA GLY A 119 6.32 -5.41 -4.99
C GLY A 119 6.87 -4.63 -3.82
N LEU A 120 6.88 -3.31 -3.93
CA LEU A 120 7.32 -2.41 -2.88
C LEU A 120 6.13 -2.04 -2.00
N THR A 121 6.34 -2.02 -0.69
CA THR A 121 5.31 -1.67 0.30
C THR A 121 5.92 -0.95 1.50
N HIS A 122 5.09 -0.35 2.34
CA HIS A 122 5.53 0.28 3.57
C HIS A 122 6.03 -0.73 4.61
N THR A 123 6.82 -0.26 5.56
CA THR A 123 7.13 -0.94 6.81
C THR A 123 6.16 -0.51 7.92
N GLU A 124 6.30 -1.06 9.13
CA GLU A 124 5.55 -0.60 10.30
C GLU A 124 5.86 0.88 10.64
N ASP A 125 7.10 1.32 10.43
CA ASP A 125 7.42 2.75 10.60
C ASP A 125 6.95 3.59 9.42
N GLY A 126 6.96 3.04 8.21
CA GLY A 126 6.51 3.71 7.00
C GLY A 126 5.02 3.99 6.96
N ASN A 127 4.19 3.22 7.68
CA ASN A 127 2.74 3.44 7.71
C ASN A 127 2.31 4.69 8.51
N LYS A 128 3.26 5.35 9.18
CA LYS A 128 3.03 6.62 9.90
C LYS A 128 3.00 7.83 8.97
N PHE A 129 3.32 7.64 7.70
CA PHE A 129 3.36 8.68 6.68
C PHE A 129 2.24 8.54 5.67
N ARG A 130 2.08 9.55 4.82
CA ARG A 130 1.28 9.53 3.58
C ARG A 130 2.08 9.94 2.36
N SER A 131 3.40 10.06 2.49
CA SER A 131 4.30 10.40 1.40
C SER A 131 5.60 9.62 1.54
N TRP A 132 6.09 9.06 0.42
CA TRP A 132 7.31 8.25 0.38
C TRP A 132 8.06 8.48 -0.91
N ASP A 133 9.39 8.47 -0.82
CA ASP A 133 10.29 8.63 -1.96
C ASP A 133 10.88 7.29 -2.40
N PHE A 134 11.02 7.13 -3.70
CA PHE A 134 11.50 5.91 -4.35
C PHE A 134 12.44 6.20 -5.49
N GLU A 135 13.26 5.21 -5.85
CA GLU A 135 14.03 5.21 -7.08
C GLU A 135 13.39 4.27 -8.11
N PHE A 136 13.15 4.78 -9.30
CA PHE A 136 12.79 3.99 -10.48
C PHE A 136 14.04 3.82 -11.34
N GLN A 137 14.54 2.58 -11.44
CA GLN A 137 15.58 2.18 -12.39
C GLN A 137 14.92 1.74 -13.68
N ALA A 138 15.10 2.50 -14.74
CA ALA A 138 14.53 2.20 -16.05
C ALA A 138 15.08 0.90 -16.65
N PRO A 139 14.32 0.22 -17.52
CA PRO A 139 14.79 -0.93 -18.28
C PRO A 139 16.04 -0.63 -19.09
N VAL A 140 16.79 -1.68 -19.44
CA VAL A 140 17.98 -1.59 -20.32
C VAL A 140 17.64 -1.25 -21.77
N SER A 141 16.36 -1.23 -22.13
CA SER A 141 15.85 -0.86 -23.45
C SER A 141 14.78 0.22 -23.32
N ASP A 142 14.98 1.32 -24.00
CA ASP A 142 14.02 2.43 -24.12
C ASP A 142 12.96 2.23 -25.23
N ALA A 143 12.91 1.06 -25.84
CA ALA A 143 11.78 0.60 -26.65
C ALA A 143 10.65 -0.04 -25.82
N ALA A 144 10.87 -0.23 -24.51
CA ALA A 144 9.88 -0.77 -23.60
C ALA A 144 8.90 0.31 -23.11
N THR A 145 7.75 -0.13 -22.64
CA THR A 145 6.82 0.69 -21.85
C THR A 145 6.70 0.05 -20.48
N VAL A 146 6.87 0.85 -19.44
CA VAL A 146 6.71 0.42 -18.05
C VAL A 146 5.34 0.84 -17.56
N GLU A 147 4.64 -0.09 -16.93
CA GLU A 147 3.39 0.17 -16.22
C GLU A 147 3.63 -0.01 -14.72
N MET A 148 3.30 1.01 -13.96
CA MET A 148 3.44 1.04 -12.51
C MET A 148 2.05 1.14 -11.89
N THR A 149 1.60 0.07 -11.25
CA THR A 149 0.36 0.06 -10.48
C THR A 149 0.67 0.41 -9.03
N ILE A 150 0.05 1.48 -8.56
CA ILE A 150 0.19 2.01 -7.21
C ILE A 150 -1.16 1.88 -6.51
N ILE A 151 -1.20 1.15 -5.42
CA ILE A 151 -2.32 1.03 -4.52
C ILE A 151 -1.98 1.84 -3.27
N GLY A 152 -2.84 2.77 -2.90
CA GLY A 152 -2.64 3.65 -1.75
C GLY A 152 -3.85 3.64 -0.83
N ASN A 153 -3.62 3.50 0.47
CA ASN A 153 -4.65 3.52 1.50
C ASN A 153 -4.40 4.66 2.48
N ALA A 154 -5.31 5.61 2.54
CA ALA A 154 -5.32 6.65 3.56
C ALA A 154 -6.08 6.15 4.78
N VAL A 155 -5.44 6.22 5.93
CA VAL A 155 -5.97 5.74 7.22
C VAL A 155 -6.25 6.93 8.12
N SER A 156 -7.38 6.94 8.80
CA SER A 156 -7.69 7.93 9.82
C SER A 156 -6.80 7.72 11.04
N GLY A 157 -5.75 8.52 11.15
CA GLY A 157 -4.82 8.52 12.25
C GLY A 157 -5.44 8.95 13.57
N GLY A 158 -6.47 8.28 14.06
CA GLY A 158 -7.01 8.49 15.40
C GLY A 158 -5.96 8.17 16.47
N ALA A 159 -5.84 9.00 17.50
CA ALA A 159 -5.00 8.70 18.64
C ALA A 159 -5.47 7.42 19.29
N VAL A 160 -4.70 6.36 19.14
CA VAL A 160 -5.01 5.08 19.76
C VAL A 160 -4.53 5.11 21.20
N SER A 161 -5.42 5.47 22.10
CA SER A 161 -5.21 5.14 23.49
C SER A 161 -5.49 3.65 23.67
N GLY A 162 -4.45 2.83 23.61
CA GLY A 162 -4.50 1.48 24.17
C GLY A 162 -4.97 0.32 23.31
N GLY A 163 -4.68 0.35 22.02
CA GLY A 163 -4.92 -0.82 21.16
C GLY A 163 -4.98 -0.40 19.69
N ALA A 164 -4.45 -1.19 18.84
CA ALA A 164 -4.38 -0.95 17.41
C ALA A 164 -5.77 -0.81 16.75
N THR A 165 -6.37 0.33 16.90
CA THR A 165 -7.64 0.70 16.26
C THR A 165 -7.38 1.79 15.24
N GLY A 166 -6.59 1.63 14.32
CA GLY A 166 -6.38 2.61 13.29
C GLY A 166 -6.37 1.89 11.96
N ALA A 167 -5.36 1.14 11.71
CA ALA A 167 -5.21 0.50 10.44
C ALA A 167 -5.65 -0.94 10.55
N GLY A 168 -6.72 -1.28 9.90
CA GLY A 168 -7.06 -2.65 9.60
C GLY A 168 -7.89 -3.37 10.64
N ASP A 169 -8.56 -2.66 11.51
CA ASP A 169 -9.66 -3.25 12.28
C ASP A 169 -10.95 -3.35 11.43
N GLY A 170 -10.88 -3.05 10.13
CA GLY A 170 -12.05 -3.04 9.25
C GLY A 170 -13.02 -1.91 9.57
N THR A 171 -12.57 -0.87 10.25
CA THR A 171 -13.43 0.29 10.52
C THR A 171 -13.70 1.10 9.26
N ALA A 172 -14.86 1.72 9.22
CA ALA A 172 -15.42 2.46 8.10
C ALA A 172 -14.66 3.77 7.76
N ASN A 173 -13.39 3.90 8.13
CA ASN A 173 -12.63 5.14 8.04
C ASN A 173 -11.31 5.00 7.29
N ASP A 174 -11.11 3.92 6.56
CA ASP A 174 -9.93 3.73 5.72
C ASP A 174 -10.37 3.76 4.26
N TYR A 175 -9.80 4.65 3.48
CA TYR A 175 -10.14 4.81 2.06
C TYR A 175 -8.92 4.56 1.20
N TRP A 176 -9.06 3.68 0.23
CA TRP A 176 -7.97 3.31 -0.67
C TRP A 176 -8.33 3.61 -2.13
N ASN A 177 -7.30 3.74 -2.94
CA ASN A 177 -7.44 3.91 -4.38
C ASN A 177 -6.33 3.16 -5.11
N VAL A 178 -6.51 3.00 -6.41
CA VAL A 178 -5.54 2.41 -7.33
C VAL A 178 -5.27 3.39 -8.45
N GLN A 179 -4.01 3.62 -8.76
CA GLN A 179 -3.58 4.41 -9.90
C GLN A 179 -2.55 3.63 -10.72
N THR A 180 -2.73 3.61 -12.02
CA THR A 180 -1.74 3.11 -12.96
C THR A 180 -1.05 4.28 -13.65
N VAL A 181 0.29 4.29 -13.57
CA VAL A 181 1.14 5.24 -14.28
C VAL A 181 1.86 4.49 -15.38
N VAL A 182 1.77 5.00 -16.60
CA VAL A 182 2.44 4.44 -17.77
C VAL A 182 3.59 5.36 -18.16
N VAL A 183 4.82 4.83 -18.15
CA VAL A 183 6.02 5.56 -18.55
C VAL A 183 6.62 4.85 -19.77
N PRO A 184 6.46 5.39 -20.97
CA PRO A 184 7.10 4.85 -22.17
C PRO A 184 8.58 5.17 -22.18
N GLY A 185 9.38 4.29 -22.76
CA GLY A 185 10.75 4.61 -23.10
C GLY A 185 10.81 5.56 -24.30
N LEU A 186 11.92 6.27 -24.44
CA LEU A 186 12.09 7.31 -25.48
C LEU A 186 11.83 6.80 -26.90
N ASN A 187 12.12 5.51 -27.16
CA ASN A 187 11.93 4.84 -28.45
C ASN A 187 10.77 3.81 -28.42
N ALA A 188 9.88 3.87 -27.43
CA ALA A 188 8.71 3.01 -27.39
C ALA A 188 7.75 3.34 -28.54
N GLU A 189 7.28 2.31 -29.25
CA GLU A 189 6.28 2.51 -30.28
C GLU A 189 4.95 2.94 -29.65
N ALA A 190 4.31 3.96 -30.21
CA ALA A 190 2.97 4.36 -29.81
C ALA A 190 1.98 3.22 -30.13
N LYS A 191 1.32 2.72 -29.10
CA LYS A 191 0.28 1.68 -29.23
C LYS A 191 -1.07 2.30 -29.57
#